data_16de9c7aad66b46bd0a4f1fade841557
#
_entry.id   16de9c7aad66b46bd0a4f1fade841557
#
_cell.length_a   1.000
_cell.length_b   1.000
_cell.length_c   1.000
_cell.angle_alpha   90.00
_cell.angle_beta   90.00
_cell.angle_gamma   90.00
#
_symmetry.space_group_name_H-M   'P 1'
#
loop_
_entity.id
_entity.type
_entity.pdbx_description
1 polymer ?
#
loop_
_entity_poly.entity_id
_entity_poly.type
_entity_poly.pdbx_seq_one_letter_code
_entity_poly.pdbx_strand_id
1 'polypeptide(L)'
;MFIGRKTELESLSSAFATSRASISVVFGRRRVGKSSLIERAGRGTKFFAFEGLENQPQSAQKKIFIEQLRAQGCAVSSARNQSWYELLSNLRLLINPTEVTVILLDELQWLANYRSELISALKLVWDQILSKHSNLKLVLCGSVASFMVRKVIRSRALYGRCDLTLNLQPFKLAEAKEMLPGKLHEETLLAYLLVGGIPKYLSLLTDKDSVLRSLAFHCQGINAYFSSEYQRIFLSHFGDNPHYEKVARFLCGKSYGANRSEIVENLSLPNSGQLTEILENLEYAGVIHSFVPFTEKSSSRTKRFHLVDNFIRFYLTFLEPLVLGGALERTDFLSQVFNTPKMSSWLGISFELTCLNHISEIAQVLGFAAVRYQAGPYFRHGSTSEGDGAQLDLVYKRGDMVCTVCEVKYQNGPIGISVAKRLDEAISKVKELKNKTVQKVLIGKDPTSNKLEDGVNFSRVLSIDEIM
;
A
#
# COMPACT_ATOMS: atom_id res chain seq x y z
N MET A 1 11.04 8.93 16.61
CA MET A 1 9.62 9.14 17.03
C MET A 1 8.75 8.16 16.27
N PHE A 2 7.74 7.54 16.90
CA PHE A 2 6.76 6.68 16.22
C PHE A 2 5.59 7.55 15.75
N ILE A 3 5.21 7.44 14.50
CA ILE A 3 4.24 8.33 13.84
C ILE A 3 3.08 7.51 13.30
N GLY A 4 1.87 8.08 13.39
CA GLY A 4 0.65 7.48 12.86
C GLY A 4 0.28 6.13 13.48
N ARG A 5 -0.36 5.28 12.71
CA ARG A 5 -0.70 3.88 13.05
C ARG A 5 -1.56 3.72 14.31
N LYS A 6 -2.39 4.69 14.63
CA LYS A 6 -3.19 4.66 15.88
C LYS A 6 -4.08 3.42 15.94
N THR A 7 -4.83 3.18 14.88
CA THR A 7 -5.77 2.04 14.80
C THR A 7 -5.05 0.69 14.82
N GLU A 8 -3.95 0.56 14.07
CA GLU A 8 -3.16 -0.68 14.02
C GLU A 8 -2.45 -0.93 15.36
N LEU A 9 -1.93 0.13 16.01
CA LEU A 9 -1.31 0.04 17.31
C LEU A 9 -2.33 -0.37 18.39
N GLU A 10 -3.52 0.23 18.40
CA GLU A 10 -4.63 -0.13 19.30
C GLU A 10 -5.05 -1.58 19.11
N SER A 11 -5.21 -2.02 17.86
CA SER A 11 -5.58 -3.40 17.52
C SER A 11 -4.55 -4.41 18.02
N LEU A 12 -3.25 -4.12 17.79
CA LEU A 12 -2.16 -5.01 18.22
C LEU A 12 -1.99 -4.99 19.75
N SER A 13 -2.10 -3.82 20.39
CA SER A 13 -2.05 -3.69 21.85
C SER A 13 -3.22 -4.42 22.51
N SER A 14 -4.42 -4.35 21.93
CA SER A 14 -5.59 -5.10 22.41
C SER A 14 -5.36 -6.62 22.27
N ALA A 15 -4.78 -7.08 21.19
CA ALA A 15 -4.43 -8.49 21.03
C ALA A 15 -3.38 -8.96 22.06
N PHE A 16 -2.44 -8.09 22.45
CA PHE A 16 -1.45 -8.39 23.49
C PHE A 16 -2.05 -8.36 24.91
N ALA A 17 -3.10 -7.61 25.14
CA ALA A 17 -3.78 -7.54 26.43
C ALA A 17 -4.71 -8.72 26.73
N THR A 18 -4.94 -9.63 25.78
CA THR A 18 -5.82 -10.80 25.99
C THR A 18 -5.26 -11.72 27.07
N SER A 19 -6.15 -12.38 27.83
CA SER A 19 -5.78 -13.34 28.89
C SER A 19 -5.42 -14.74 28.39
N ARG A 20 -5.31 -14.92 27.08
CA ARG A 20 -4.96 -16.21 26.44
C ARG A 20 -3.80 -16.07 25.49
N ALA A 21 -3.14 -17.18 25.17
CA ALA A 21 -2.16 -17.22 24.08
C ALA A 21 -2.83 -16.77 22.77
N SER A 22 -2.12 -15.97 21.98
CA SER A 22 -2.65 -15.44 20.72
C SER A 22 -1.61 -15.43 19.61
N ILE A 23 -2.07 -15.58 18.36
CA ILE A 23 -1.25 -15.39 17.16
C ILE A 23 -1.75 -14.15 16.44
N SER A 24 -0.85 -13.18 16.24
CA SER A 24 -1.07 -12.01 15.38
C SER A 24 -0.25 -12.14 14.10
N VAL A 25 -0.85 -11.83 12.96
CA VAL A 25 -0.18 -11.79 11.66
C VAL A 25 -0.08 -10.35 11.18
N VAL A 26 1.13 -9.85 10.98
CA VAL A 26 1.40 -8.50 10.48
C VAL A 26 2.16 -8.60 9.17
N PHE A 27 1.59 -8.09 8.10
CA PHE A 27 2.23 -8.14 6.79
C PHE A 27 2.01 -6.85 6.01
N GLY A 28 2.74 -6.69 4.94
CA GLY A 28 2.70 -5.49 4.10
C GLY A 28 4.05 -5.25 3.46
N ARG A 29 4.10 -4.31 2.55
CA ARG A 29 5.30 -3.97 1.79
C ARG A 29 6.52 -3.71 2.69
N ARG A 30 7.73 -3.93 2.16
CA ARG A 30 8.98 -3.49 2.84
C ARG A 30 8.91 -1.99 3.14
N ARG A 31 9.48 -1.60 4.31
CA ARG A 31 9.65 -0.19 4.74
C ARG A 31 8.36 0.53 5.13
N VAL A 32 7.23 -0.17 5.26
CA VAL A 32 5.97 0.41 5.78
C VAL A 32 5.93 0.52 7.31
N GLY A 33 6.97 0.03 8.02
CA GLY A 33 7.08 0.17 9.48
C GLY A 33 6.50 -0.98 10.29
N LYS A 34 6.43 -2.21 9.74
CA LYS A 34 5.91 -3.40 10.44
C LYS A 34 6.61 -3.69 11.77
N SER A 35 7.92 -3.88 11.73
CA SER A 35 8.74 -4.20 12.92
C SER A 35 8.65 -3.08 13.97
N SER A 36 8.70 -1.81 13.54
CA SER A 36 8.53 -0.65 14.44
C SER A 36 7.15 -0.60 15.12
N LEU A 37 6.08 -1.00 14.41
CA LEU A 37 4.74 -1.10 14.98
C LEU A 37 4.69 -2.20 16.06
N ILE A 38 5.25 -3.38 15.76
CA ILE A 38 5.25 -4.54 16.67
C ILE A 38 6.10 -4.23 17.91
N GLU A 39 7.28 -3.67 17.73
CA GLU A 39 8.15 -3.22 18.84
C GLU A 39 7.47 -2.16 19.70
N ARG A 40 6.75 -1.22 19.07
CA ARG A 40 5.99 -0.19 19.79
C ARG A 40 4.88 -0.78 20.63
N ALA A 41 4.12 -1.73 20.10
CA ALA A 41 3.06 -2.43 20.81
C ALA A 41 3.60 -3.33 21.94
N GLY A 42 4.80 -3.92 21.74
CA GLY A 42 5.47 -4.78 22.72
C GLY A 42 6.22 -4.05 23.84
N ARG A 43 6.18 -2.71 23.90
CA ARG A 43 6.83 -1.96 24.98
C ARG A 43 6.25 -2.32 26.34
N GLY A 44 7.13 -2.59 27.30
CA GLY A 44 6.75 -3.00 28.66
C GLY A 44 6.46 -4.49 28.78
N THR A 45 6.72 -5.29 27.76
CA THR A 45 6.61 -6.76 27.80
C THR A 45 7.99 -7.41 27.68
N LYS A 46 8.10 -8.70 27.95
CA LYS A 46 9.26 -9.51 27.53
C LYS A 46 9.18 -9.69 26.02
N PHE A 47 10.12 -9.11 25.29
CA PHE A 47 10.10 -9.07 23.82
C PHE A 47 11.28 -9.83 23.22
N PHE A 48 11.00 -10.81 22.38
CA PHE A 48 12.00 -11.62 21.69
C PHE A 48 11.73 -11.61 20.18
N ALA A 49 12.77 -11.36 19.39
CA ALA A 49 12.65 -11.31 17.94
C ALA A 49 13.55 -12.35 17.26
N PHE A 50 13.02 -13.00 16.26
CA PHE A 50 13.71 -13.97 15.41
C PHE A 50 13.50 -13.55 13.96
N GLU A 51 14.58 -13.34 13.23
CA GLU A 51 14.53 -12.84 11.85
C GLU A 51 15.09 -13.88 10.88
N GLY A 52 14.39 -14.07 9.76
CA GLY A 52 14.87 -14.87 8.65
C GLY A 52 15.89 -14.13 7.78
N LEU A 53 16.86 -14.87 7.23
CA LEU A 53 17.87 -14.32 6.33
C LEU A 53 17.42 -14.37 4.86
N GLU A 54 17.60 -13.26 4.15
CA GLU A 54 17.26 -13.15 2.73
C GLU A 54 18.08 -14.13 1.88
N ASN A 55 17.41 -14.85 0.97
CA ASN A 55 18.04 -15.74 -0.02
C ASN A 55 18.97 -16.84 0.55
N GLN A 56 18.76 -17.26 1.79
CA GLN A 56 19.55 -18.33 2.41
C GLN A 56 18.83 -19.68 2.38
N PRO A 57 19.57 -20.79 2.21
CA PRO A 57 19.00 -22.13 2.26
C PRO A 57 18.46 -22.46 3.66
N GLN A 58 17.55 -23.45 3.73
CA GLN A 58 16.89 -23.84 4.97
C GLN A 58 17.86 -24.23 6.09
N SER A 59 19.00 -24.83 5.76
CA SER A 59 20.04 -25.17 6.73
C SER A 59 20.64 -23.94 7.39
N ALA A 60 20.87 -22.86 6.64
CA ALA A 60 21.35 -21.58 7.16
C ALA A 60 20.26 -20.89 8.00
N GLN A 61 18.97 -20.96 7.58
CA GLN A 61 17.86 -20.44 8.38
C GLN A 61 17.79 -21.12 9.75
N LYS A 62 17.89 -22.44 9.79
CA LYS A 62 17.90 -23.19 11.06
C LYS A 62 19.11 -22.85 11.94
N LYS A 63 20.30 -22.68 11.32
CA LYS A 63 21.51 -22.31 12.04
C LYS A 63 21.36 -20.93 12.71
N ILE A 64 20.93 -19.91 11.96
CA ILE A 64 20.76 -18.57 12.54
C ILE A 64 19.65 -18.54 13.60
N PHE A 65 18.58 -19.32 13.43
CA PHE A 65 17.52 -19.43 14.44
C PHE A 65 18.06 -20.01 15.76
N ILE A 66 18.95 -21.01 15.72
CA ILE A 66 19.66 -21.55 16.89
C ILE A 66 20.53 -20.48 17.55
N GLU A 67 21.27 -19.71 16.73
CA GLU A 67 22.14 -18.63 17.25
C GLU A 67 21.30 -17.55 17.93
N GLN A 68 20.17 -17.16 17.34
CA GLN A 68 19.23 -16.22 17.93
C GLN A 68 18.60 -16.74 19.24
N LEU A 69 18.22 -18.04 19.32
CA LEU A 69 17.74 -18.65 20.55
C LEU A 69 18.79 -18.54 21.66
N ARG A 70 20.06 -18.85 21.36
CA ARG A 70 21.17 -18.78 22.31
C ARG A 70 21.45 -17.36 22.78
N ALA A 71 21.44 -16.40 21.83
CA ALA A 71 21.63 -14.97 22.14
C ALA A 71 20.55 -14.44 23.09
N GLN A 72 19.39 -15.06 23.09
CA GLN A 72 18.24 -14.73 23.95
C GLN A 72 18.19 -15.60 25.23
N GLY A 73 19.27 -16.34 25.53
CA GLY A 73 19.43 -17.08 26.79
C GLY A 73 18.91 -18.52 26.78
N CYS A 74 18.48 -19.05 25.63
CA CYS A 74 18.06 -20.46 25.57
C CYS A 74 19.26 -21.41 25.47
N ALA A 75 19.36 -22.37 26.36
CA ALA A 75 20.31 -23.48 26.28
C ALA A 75 19.86 -24.49 25.21
N VAL A 76 20.19 -24.22 23.96
CA VAL A 76 19.85 -25.10 22.83
C VAL A 76 21.07 -25.90 22.40
N SER A 77 20.88 -27.21 22.22
CA SER A 77 21.91 -28.11 21.69
C SER A 77 22.34 -27.69 20.27
N SER A 78 23.63 -27.88 19.97
CA SER A 78 24.18 -27.66 18.62
C SER A 78 24.04 -28.91 17.70
N ALA A 79 23.14 -29.83 18.03
CA ALA A 79 22.96 -31.05 17.24
C ALA A 79 22.70 -30.72 15.75
N ARG A 80 23.46 -31.33 14.86
CA ARG A 80 23.28 -31.23 13.43
C ARG A 80 21.90 -31.85 13.07
N ASN A 81 21.13 -31.19 12.21
CA ASN A 81 19.85 -31.67 11.67
C ASN A 81 18.61 -31.59 12.58
N GLN A 82 18.51 -30.60 13.47
CA GLN A 82 17.25 -30.33 14.16
C GLN A 82 16.11 -29.99 13.20
N SER A 83 14.93 -30.53 13.49
CA SER A 83 13.70 -30.21 12.77
C SER A 83 13.17 -28.84 13.19
N TRP A 84 12.32 -28.22 12.36
CA TRP A 84 11.61 -27.01 12.77
C TRP A 84 10.72 -27.22 14.00
N TYR A 85 10.18 -28.41 14.18
CA TYR A 85 9.41 -28.76 15.38
C TYR A 85 10.25 -28.63 16.66
N GLU A 86 11.45 -29.21 16.67
CA GLU A 86 12.37 -29.13 17.82
C GLU A 86 12.81 -27.70 18.09
N LEU A 87 13.19 -26.96 17.04
CA LEU A 87 13.63 -25.58 17.18
C LEU A 87 12.53 -24.66 17.73
N LEU A 88 11.32 -24.72 17.15
CA LEU A 88 10.19 -23.92 17.60
C LEU A 88 9.70 -24.31 19.00
N SER A 89 9.86 -25.58 19.39
CA SER A 89 9.50 -26.04 20.74
C SER A 89 10.36 -25.37 21.83
N ASN A 90 11.59 -24.93 21.50
CA ASN A 90 12.45 -24.19 22.44
C ASN A 90 11.92 -22.78 22.74
N LEU A 91 11.03 -22.20 21.94
CA LEU A 91 10.42 -20.90 22.23
C LEU A 91 9.71 -20.88 23.60
N ARG A 92 9.24 -22.03 24.09
CA ARG A 92 8.66 -22.16 25.44
C ARG A 92 9.60 -21.72 26.55
N LEU A 93 10.92 -21.86 26.35
CA LEU A 93 11.94 -21.50 27.37
C LEU A 93 12.06 -19.99 27.59
N LEU A 94 11.56 -19.19 26.65
CA LEU A 94 11.53 -17.73 26.71
C LEU A 94 10.28 -17.20 27.42
N ILE A 95 9.25 -18.03 27.60
CA ILE A 95 7.95 -17.57 28.07
C ILE A 95 8.02 -17.35 29.59
N ASN A 96 7.77 -16.11 30.00
CA ASN A 96 7.66 -15.76 31.41
C ASN A 96 6.26 -16.17 31.92
N PRO A 97 6.18 -16.90 33.07
CA PRO A 97 4.87 -17.30 33.60
C PRO A 97 4.04 -16.17 34.19
N THR A 98 4.65 -15.03 34.57
CA THR A 98 4.00 -13.92 35.24
C THR A 98 3.87 -12.65 34.39
N GLU A 99 4.61 -12.55 33.29
CA GLU A 99 4.62 -11.37 32.43
C GLU A 99 4.24 -11.72 31.00
N VAL A 100 3.61 -10.80 30.29
CA VAL A 100 3.34 -10.97 28.86
C VAL A 100 4.66 -11.12 28.10
N THR A 101 4.74 -12.19 27.34
CA THR A 101 5.89 -12.48 26.47
C THR A 101 5.48 -12.38 25.02
N VAL A 102 6.05 -11.44 24.31
CA VAL A 102 5.89 -11.26 22.85
C VAL A 102 7.04 -11.95 22.13
N ILE A 103 6.72 -12.86 21.25
CA ILE A 103 7.71 -13.51 20.36
C ILE A 103 7.38 -13.13 18.93
N LEU A 104 8.32 -12.43 18.29
CA LEU A 104 8.23 -12.02 16.90
C LEU A 104 9.01 -12.98 16.00
N LEU A 105 8.37 -13.57 15.01
CA LEU A 105 9.02 -14.23 13.89
C LEU A 105 8.96 -13.29 12.68
N ASP A 106 10.04 -12.54 12.45
CA ASP A 106 10.11 -11.54 11.37
C ASP A 106 10.69 -12.14 10.09
N GLU A 107 10.33 -11.53 8.97
CA GLU A 107 10.63 -12.01 7.61
C GLU A 107 10.35 -13.52 7.45
N LEU A 108 9.17 -13.93 7.89
CA LEU A 108 8.73 -15.30 7.98
C LEU A 108 8.86 -16.07 6.66
N GLN A 109 8.71 -15.40 5.51
CA GLN A 109 8.89 -16.02 4.19
C GLN A 109 10.32 -16.52 3.98
N TRP A 110 11.32 -15.79 4.50
CA TRP A 110 12.73 -16.21 4.42
C TRP A 110 13.02 -17.32 5.42
N LEU A 111 12.55 -17.17 6.65
CA LEU A 111 12.68 -18.18 7.68
C LEU A 111 12.09 -19.54 7.21
N ALA A 112 10.93 -19.50 6.55
CA ALA A 112 10.28 -20.65 5.94
C ALA A 112 10.92 -21.09 4.61
N ASN A 113 11.87 -20.34 4.07
CA ASN A 113 12.41 -20.53 2.71
C ASN A 113 11.29 -20.73 1.67
N TYR A 114 10.24 -19.90 1.75
CA TYR A 114 9.01 -19.95 0.93
C TYR A 114 8.27 -21.30 0.93
N ARG A 115 8.63 -22.24 1.84
CA ARG A 115 8.05 -23.57 1.96
C ARG A 115 7.04 -23.65 3.10
N SER A 116 6.25 -24.72 3.10
CA SER A 116 5.21 -24.91 4.13
C SER A 116 5.71 -25.68 5.37
N GLU A 117 6.95 -26.22 5.36
CA GLU A 117 7.48 -27.06 6.45
C GLU A 117 7.46 -26.33 7.80
N LEU A 118 8.02 -25.13 7.87
CA LEU A 118 8.02 -24.30 9.09
C LEU A 118 6.60 -24.03 9.58
N ILE A 119 5.67 -23.68 8.67
CA ILE A 119 4.28 -23.37 9.03
C ILE A 119 3.57 -24.61 9.58
N SER A 120 3.83 -25.78 9.02
CA SER A 120 3.29 -27.06 9.53
C SER A 120 3.86 -27.42 10.89
N ALA A 121 5.16 -27.24 11.10
CA ALA A 121 5.82 -27.42 12.39
C ALA A 121 5.28 -26.44 13.44
N LEU A 122 5.14 -25.16 13.06
CA LEU A 122 4.58 -24.14 13.93
C LEU A 122 3.16 -24.49 14.40
N LYS A 123 2.32 -25.01 13.52
CA LYS A 123 0.97 -25.50 13.87
C LYS A 123 1.04 -26.59 14.96
N LEU A 124 1.92 -27.59 14.80
CA LEU A 124 2.05 -28.67 15.77
C LEU A 124 2.55 -28.16 17.12
N VAL A 125 3.59 -27.33 17.11
CA VAL A 125 4.16 -26.71 18.32
C VAL A 125 3.15 -25.81 19.01
N TRP A 126 2.37 -25.04 18.24
CA TRP A 126 1.30 -24.21 18.77
C TRP A 126 0.26 -25.05 19.51
N ASP A 127 -0.31 -26.07 18.85
CA ASP A 127 -1.37 -26.89 19.41
C ASP A 127 -0.92 -27.68 20.65
N GLN A 128 0.30 -28.19 20.63
CA GLN A 128 0.80 -29.08 21.66
C GLN A 128 1.47 -28.36 22.83
N ILE A 129 2.10 -27.21 22.59
CA ILE A 129 2.98 -26.54 23.56
C ILE A 129 2.58 -25.11 23.80
N LEU A 130 2.68 -24.25 22.77
CA LEU A 130 2.69 -22.79 22.94
C LEU A 130 1.32 -22.22 23.35
N SER A 131 0.23 -22.74 22.84
CA SER A 131 -1.13 -22.30 23.17
C SER A 131 -1.49 -22.49 24.65
N LYS A 132 -0.75 -23.32 25.38
CA LYS A 132 -0.95 -23.56 26.82
C LYS A 132 -0.39 -22.45 27.71
N HIS A 133 0.40 -21.54 27.15
CA HIS A 133 1.01 -20.43 27.86
C HIS A 133 0.19 -19.15 27.61
N SER A 134 -0.75 -18.84 28.51
CA SER A 134 -1.68 -17.71 28.35
C SER A 134 -0.99 -16.35 28.13
N ASN A 135 0.20 -16.18 28.69
CA ASN A 135 0.99 -14.96 28.55
C ASN A 135 1.73 -14.81 27.21
N LEU A 136 1.72 -15.83 26.34
CA LEU A 136 2.39 -15.78 25.05
C LEU A 136 1.60 -15.00 24.01
N LYS A 137 2.28 -14.07 23.34
CA LYS A 137 1.80 -13.35 22.14
C LYS A 137 2.77 -13.61 21.01
N LEU A 138 2.39 -14.51 20.10
CA LEU A 138 3.20 -14.84 18.94
C LEU A 138 2.85 -13.93 17.78
N VAL A 139 3.84 -13.24 17.21
CA VAL A 139 3.64 -12.37 16.05
C VAL A 139 4.36 -12.96 14.85
N LEU A 140 3.61 -13.21 13.79
CA LEU A 140 4.13 -13.66 12.50
C LEU A 140 4.21 -12.46 11.56
N CYS A 141 5.42 -12.04 11.21
CA CYS A 141 5.64 -10.85 10.38
C CYS A 141 6.31 -11.21 9.06
N GLY A 142 5.90 -10.56 7.98
CA GLY A 142 6.52 -10.78 6.67
C GLY A 142 6.29 -9.64 5.68
N SER A 143 7.26 -9.44 4.80
CA SER A 143 7.22 -8.40 3.77
C SER A 143 6.66 -8.89 2.43
N VAL A 144 6.66 -10.19 2.16
CA VAL A 144 6.10 -10.78 0.93
C VAL A 144 4.64 -11.16 1.18
N ALA A 145 3.75 -10.24 0.85
CA ALA A 145 2.32 -10.36 1.15
C ALA A 145 1.67 -11.61 0.53
N SER A 146 2.09 -12.02 -0.68
CA SER A 146 1.58 -13.24 -1.32
C SER A 146 1.89 -14.51 -0.52
N PHE A 147 3.09 -14.61 0.06
CA PHE A 147 3.45 -15.69 0.96
C PHE A 147 2.60 -15.67 2.23
N MET A 148 2.49 -14.50 2.88
CA MET A 148 1.72 -14.35 4.11
C MET A 148 0.24 -14.71 3.90
N VAL A 149 -0.36 -14.25 2.80
CA VAL A 149 -1.77 -14.58 2.50
C VAL A 149 -1.94 -16.06 2.18
N ARG A 150 -1.13 -16.63 1.28
CA ARG A 150 -1.35 -18.01 0.77
C ARG A 150 -0.86 -19.09 1.73
N LYS A 151 0.30 -18.86 2.38
CA LYS A 151 0.97 -19.91 3.21
C LYS A 151 0.71 -19.76 4.71
N VAL A 152 0.29 -18.56 5.17
CA VAL A 152 -0.01 -18.31 6.58
C VAL A 152 -1.51 -18.16 6.79
N ILE A 153 -2.12 -17.08 6.28
CA ILE A 153 -3.51 -16.70 6.58
C ILE A 153 -4.52 -17.70 6.01
N ARG A 154 -4.37 -18.09 4.73
CA ARG A 154 -5.24 -19.06 4.04
C ARG A 154 -4.78 -20.51 4.21
N SER A 155 -3.74 -20.76 5.00
CA SER A 155 -3.23 -22.10 5.21
C SER A 155 -4.19 -22.91 6.07
N ARG A 156 -4.43 -24.17 5.70
CA ARG A 156 -5.20 -25.10 6.53
C ARG A 156 -4.54 -25.32 7.91
N ALA A 157 -3.22 -25.17 7.99
CA ALA A 157 -2.47 -25.38 9.23
C ALA A 157 -2.79 -24.31 10.28
N LEU A 158 -2.90 -23.03 9.90
CA LEU A 158 -3.14 -21.93 10.83
C LEU A 158 -4.58 -21.39 10.79
N TYR A 159 -5.47 -22.02 10.02
CA TYR A 159 -6.88 -21.63 9.96
C TYR A 159 -7.54 -21.67 11.34
N GLY A 160 -8.19 -20.56 11.72
CA GLY A 160 -8.85 -20.41 13.02
C GLY A 160 -7.91 -20.23 14.21
N ARG A 161 -6.57 -20.10 13.99
CA ARG A 161 -5.57 -19.87 15.05
C ARG A 161 -5.03 -18.45 15.09
N CYS A 162 -5.20 -17.70 14.01
CA CYS A 162 -4.77 -16.31 13.95
C CYS A 162 -5.88 -15.41 14.53
N ASP A 163 -5.60 -14.76 15.65
CA ASP A 163 -6.54 -13.88 16.36
C ASP A 163 -6.63 -12.49 15.73
N LEU A 164 -5.53 -12.02 15.18
CA LEU A 164 -5.42 -10.72 14.50
C LEU A 164 -4.66 -10.86 13.19
N THR A 165 -5.15 -10.19 12.16
CA THR A 165 -4.46 -10.07 10.87
C THR A 165 -4.43 -8.61 10.44
N LEU A 166 -3.24 -8.03 10.34
CA LEU A 166 -3.00 -6.66 9.91
C LEU A 166 -2.23 -6.63 8.60
N ASN A 167 -2.86 -6.10 7.56
CA ASN A 167 -2.19 -5.73 6.32
C ASN A 167 -1.77 -4.25 6.40
N LEU A 168 -0.52 -4.00 6.74
CA LEU A 168 -0.01 -2.66 6.96
C LEU A 168 0.20 -1.94 5.63
N GLN A 169 -0.65 -0.97 5.36
CA GLN A 169 -0.62 -0.14 4.15
C GLN A 169 0.39 1.02 4.29
N PRO A 170 0.80 1.67 3.19
CA PRO A 170 1.48 2.96 3.25
C PRO A 170 0.70 3.99 4.09
N PHE A 171 1.37 4.98 4.62
CA PHE A 171 0.74 6.09 5.33
C PHE A 171 -0.30 6.80 4.45
N LYS A 172 -1.37 7.25 5.08
CA LYS A 172 -2.30 8.19 4.48
C LYS A 172 -1.73 9.62 4.53
N LEU A 173 -2.38 10.58 3.87
CA LEU A 173 -1.90 11.96 3.82
C LEU A 173 -1.73 12.58 5.20
N ALA A 174 -2.65 12.35 6.14
CA ALA A 174 -2.55 12.81 7.52
C ALA A 174 -1.27 12.29 8.22
N GLU A 175 -0.98 11.01 8.09
CA GLU A 175 0.23 10.42 8.66
C GLU A 175 1.51 10.90 7.95
N ALA A 176 1.44 11.13 6.62
CA ALA A 176 2.54 11.72 5.86
C ALA A 176 2.83 13.15 6.32
N LYS A 177 1.82 13.94 6.67
CA LYS A 177 1.96 15.27 7.27
C LYS A 177 2.66 15.21 8.61
N GLU A 178 2.28 14.28 9.49
CA GLU A 178 2.97 14.05 10.76
C GLU A 178 4.44 13.64 10.55
N MET A 179 4.75 12.92 9.45
CA MET A 179 6.10 12.48 9.12
C MET A 179 7.01 13.59 8.56
N LEU A 180 6.41 14.66 8.04
CA LEU A 180 7.10 15.80 7.44
C LEU A 180 6.87 17.09 8.27
N PRO A 181 7.29 17.13 9.55
CA PRO A 181 7.06 18.29 10.40
C PRO A 181 7.81 19.51 9.84
N GLY A 182 7.12 20.66 9.85
CA GLY A 182 7.68 21.93 9.35
C GLY A 182 7.59 22.13 7.84
N LYS A 183 7.16 21.11 7.07
CA LYS A 183 6.85 21.31 5.65
C LYS A 183 5.43 21.87 5.46
N LEU A 184 5.26 22.73 4.46
CA LEU A 184 3.95 23.26 4.08
C LEU A 184 3.06 22.09 3.58
N HIS A 185 1.73 22.30 3.60
CA HIS A 185 0.77 21.34 3.08
C HIS A 185 1.05 20.98 1.62
N GLU A 186 1.34 21.98 0.79
CA GLU A 186 1.71 21.79 -0.62
C GLU A 186 2.97 20.96 -0.80
N GLU A 187 4.01 21.16 0.03
CA GLU A 187 5.23 20.36 -0.03
C GLU A 187 4.97 18.92 0.43
N THR A 188 4.12 18.74 1.44
CA THR A 188 3.70 17.42 1.92
C THR A 188 2.92 16.67 0.84
N LEU A 189 1.97 17.36 0.21
CA LEU A 189 1.22 16.79 -0.91
C LEU A 189 2.15 16.41 -2.05
N LEU A 190 3.06 17.30 -2.44
CA LEU A 190 4.04 17.01 -3.50
C LEU A 190 4.90 15.79 -3.16
N ALA A 191 5.44 15.72 -1.95
CA ALA A 191 6.19 14.54 -1.48
C ALA A 191 5.36 13.27 -1.62
N TYR A 192 4.10 13.31 -1.17
CA TYR A 192 3.20 12.17 -1.22
C TYR A 192 2.89 11.74 -2.67
N LEU A 193 2.65 12.70 -3.58
CA LEU A 193 2.41 12.41 -4.99
C LEU A 193 3.61 11.78 -5.67
N LEU A 194 4.85 12.12 -5.25
CA LEU A 194 6.09 11.62 -5.86
C LEU A 194 6.51 10.26 -5.30
N VAL A 195 6.53 10.10 -3.96
CA VAL A 195 7.09 8.90 -3.32
C VAL A 195 6.08 8.07 -2.56
N GLY A 196 4.83 8.53 -2.46
CA GLY A 196 3.76 7.87 -1.72
C GLY A 196 3.94 7.95 -0.21
N GLY A 197 3.13 7.16 0.51
CA GLY A 197 3.10 7.13 1.97
C GLY A 197 4.07 6.12 2.61
N ILE A 198 5.15 5.72 1.94
CA ILE A 198 6.13 4.79 2.54
C ILE A 198 6.98 5.56 3.57
N PRO A 199 6.93 5.21 4.89
CA PRO A 199 7.61 5.97 5.94
C PRO A 199 9.10 6.18 5.66
N LYS A 200 9.80 5.17 5.16
CA LYS A 200 11.22 5.30 4.81
C LYS A 200 11.48 6.32 3.70
N TYR A 201 10.60 6.42 2.71
CA TYR A 201 10.77 7.39 1.62
C TYR A 201 10.49 8.81 2.11
N LEU A 202 9.43 8.97 2.89
CA LEU A 202 9.11 10.26 3.50
C LEU A 202 10.24 10.73 4.44
N SER A 203 10.85 9.83 5.22
CA SER A 203 11.98 10.19 6.10
C SER A 203 13.19 10.73 5.36
N LEU A 204 13.40 10.36 4.11
CA LEU A 204 14.47 10.92 3.27
C LEU A 204 14.18 12.34 2.77
N LEU A 205 12.95 12.82 2.93
CA LEU A 205 12.53 14.14 2.47
C LEU A 205 12.46 15.17 3.61
N THR A 206 12.88 14.81 4.82
CA THR A 206 12.85 15.68 6.00
C THR A 206 14.07 16.60 6.12
N ASP A 207 15.25 16.18 5.62
CA ASP A 207 16.55 16.70 6.05
C ASP A 207 17.00 18.00 5.37
N LYS A 208 16.31 18.45 4.32
CA LYS A 208 16.70 19.65 3.55
C LYS A 208 15.63 20.74 3.64
N ASP A 209 15.98 21.93 3.20
CA ASP A 209 15.12 23.11 3.23
C ASP A 209 13.80 22.87 2.50
N SER A 210 13.84 22.15 1.37
CA SER A 210 12.64 21.81 0.60
C SER A 210 12.59 20.33 0.24
N VAL A 211 11.37 19.82 0.02
CA VAL A 211 11.12 18.46 -0.46
C VAL A 211 11.83 18.18 -1.78
N LEU A 212 11.82 19.14 -2.71
CA LEU A 212 12.47 18.96 -4.01
C LEU A 212 13.98 18.86 -3.91
N ARG A 213 14.63 19.64 -3.02
CA ARG A 213 16.08 19.53 -2.77
C ARG A 213 16.45 18.20 -2.13
N SER A 214 15.64 17.73 -1.17
CA SER A 214 15.83 16.40 -0.57
C SER A 214 15.67 15.29 -1.61
N LEU A 215 14.63 15.38 -2.45
CA LEU A 215 14.39 14.42 -3.53
C LEU A 215 15.57 14.38 -4.51
N ALA A 216 16.02 15.55 -4.99
CA ALA A 216 17.16 15.63 -5.91
C ALA A 216 18.41 14.97 -5.31
N PHE A 217 18.72 15.27 -4.04
CA PHE A 217 19.86 14.68 -3.33
C PHE A 217 19.77 13.15 -3.29
N HIS A 218 18.58 12.59 -3.11
CA HIS A 218 18.37 11.14 -3.04
C HIS A 218 18.12 10.47 -4.40
N CYS A 219 18.01 11.24 -5.48
CA CYS A 219 17.92 10.74 -6.86
C CYS A 219 19.25 10.81 -7.61
N GLN A 220 20.18 11.68 -7.21
CA GLN A 220 21.42 11.96 -7.93
C GLN A 220 22.63 11.24 -7.33
N GLY A 221 23.64 10.95 -8.20
CA GLY A 221 24.91 10.36 -7.81
C GLY A 221 24.91 8.84 -7.70
N ILE A 222 26.10 8.26 -7.56
CA ILE A 222 26.34 6.79 -7.61
C ILE A 222 25.61 6.03 -6.50
N ASN A 223 25.41 6.65 -5.35
CA ASN A 223 24.76 6.03 -4.19
C ASN A 223 23.34 6.57 -3.95
N ALA A 224 22.71 7.15 -4.95
CA ALA A 224 21.38 7.71 -4.82
C ALA A 224 20.35 6.62 -4.46
N TYR A 225 19.65 6.87 -3.37
CA TYR A 225 18.71 5.91 -2.81
C TYR A 225 17.62 5.50 -3.81
N PHE A 226 16.96 6.49 -4.42
CA PHE A 226 15.81 6.25 -5.29
C PHE A 226 16.19 5.65 -6.65
N SER A 227 17.39 5.89 -7.15
CA SER A 227 17.81 5.31 -8.43
C SER A 227 17.95 3.77 -8.39
N SER A 228 18.36 3.21 -7.25
CA SER A 228 18.49 1.76 -7.04
C SER A 228 17.25 1.09 -6.42
N GLU A 229 16.35 1.88 -5.86
CA GLU A 229 15.21 1.37 -5.08
C GLU A 229 14.19 0.61 -5.92
N TYR A 230 13.95 1.06 -7.15
CA TYR A 230 13.02 0.41 -8.07
C TYR A 230 13.35 -1.07 -8.29
N GLN A 231 14.61 -1.36 -8.63
CA GLN A 231 15.06 -2.74 -8.83
C GLN A 231 14.95 -3.56 -7.55
N ARG A 232 15.29 -2.96 -6.41
CA ARG A 232 15.18 -3.63 -5.09
C ARG A 232 13.74 -4.00 -4.75
N ILE A 233 12.76 -3.18 -5.11
CA ILE A 233 11.33 -3.49 -4.89
C ILE A 233 10.96 -4.76 -5.65
N PHE A 234 11.24 -4.81 -6.96
CA PHE A 234 10.84 -5.95 -7.78
C PHE A 234 11.58 -7.22 -7.38
N LEU A 235 12.90 -7.16 -7.20
CA LEU A 235 13.70 -8.31 -6.79
C LEU A 235 13.23 -8.88 -5.44
N SER A 236 13.02 -8.02 -4.44
CA SER A 236 12.68 -8.47 -3.07
C SER A 236 11.27 -9.03 -2.93
N HIS A 237 10.30 -8.58 -3.76
CA HIS A 237 8.91 -9.03 -3.67
C HIS A 237 8.56 -10.15 -4.64
N PHE A 238 9.20 -10.16 -5.80
CA PHE A 238 8.80 -11.00 -6.94
C PHE A 238 9.93 -11.87 -7.50
N GLY A 239 11.17 -11.72 -6.96
CA GLY A 239 12.35 -12.43 -7.48
C GLY A 239 12.69 -12.01 -8.91
N ASP A 240 13.31 -12.92 -9.66
CA ASP A 240 13.80 -12.65 -11.02
C ASP A 240 12.72 -12.80 -12.12
N ASN A 241 11.44 -12.82 -11.75
CA ASN A 241 10.38 -12.97 -12.75
C ASN A 241 10.06 -11.63 -13.44
N PRO A 242 10.44 -11.44 -14.72
CA PRO A 242 10.32 -10.16 -15.42
C PRO A 242 8.87 -9.77 -15.75
N HIS A 243 7.92 -10.70 -15.62
CA HIS A 243 6.53 -10.41 -15.97
C HIS A 243 5.88 -9.41 -15.02
N TYR A 244 6.29 -9.39 -13.75
CA TYR A 244 5.81 -8.40 -12.78
C TYR A 244 6.14 -6.98 -13.21
N GLU A 245 7.39 -6.77 -13.61
CA GLU A 245 7.85 -5.46 -14.08
C GLU A 245 7.19 -5.06 -15.41
N LYS A 246 7.05 -6.00 -16.36
CA LYS A 246 6.36 -5.75 -17.64
C LYS A 246 4.91 -5.29 -17.42
N VAL A 247 4.17 -5.92 -16.51
CA VAL A 247 2.80 -5.52 -16.17
C VAL A 247 2.77 -4.13 -15.54
N ALA A 248 3.66 -3.84 -14.58
CA ALA A 248 3.73 -2.53 -13.94
C ALA A 248 4.06 -1.42 -14.95
N ARG A 249 5.02 -1.63 -15.86
CA ARG A 249 5.38 -0.71 -16.95
C ARG A 249 4.21 -0.44 -17.89
N PHE A 250 3.51 -1.48 -18.31
CA PHE A 250 2.35 -1.34 -19.17
C PHE A 250 1.25 -0.50 -18.50
N LEU A 251 0.97 -0.79 -17.24
CA LEU A 251 -0.05 -0.05 -16.48
C LEU A 251 0.36 1.39 -16.18
N CYS A 252 1.65 1.70 -16.10
CA CYS A 252 2.15 3.07 -15.92
C CYS A 252 1.71 4.00 -17.06
N GLY A 253 1.63 3.49 -18.29
CA GLY A 253 1.15 4.22 -19.46
C GLY A 253 -0.38 4.29 -19.62
N LYS A 254 -1.15 3.76 -18.66
CA LYS A 254 -2.61 3.65 -18.76
C LYS A 254 -3.31 4.48 -17.70
N SER A 255 -3.67 5.72 -18.03
CA SER A 255 -4.34 6.65 -17.09
C SER A 255 -5.62 6.08 -16.48
N TYR A 256 -6.38 5.27 -17.23
CA TYR A 256 -7.64 4.63 -16.77
C TYR A 256 -7.45 3.16 -16.41
N GLY A 257 -6.22 2.75 -16.16
CA GLY A 257 -5.87 1.35 -15.97
C GLY A 257 -6.14 0.48 -17.20
N ALA A 258 -5.96 -0.82 -17.04
CA ALA A 258 -6.26 -1.79 -18.10
C ALA A 258 -7.01 -3.00 -17.52
N ASN A 259 -7.86 -3.61 -18.34
CA ASN A 259 -8.46 -4.88 -18.01
C ASN A 259 -7.53 -6.05 -18.35
N ARG A 260 -7.91 -7.25 -17.95
CA ARG A 260 -7.09 -8.45 -18.16
C ARG A 260 -6.82 -8.73 -19.64
N SER A 261 -7.81 -8.54 -20.54
CA SER A 261 -7.65 -8.78 -21.97
C SER A 261 -6.66 -7.82 -22.60
N GLU A 262 -6.74 -6.53 -22.25
CA GLU A 262 -5.79 -5.51 -22.69
C GLU A 262 -4.35 -5.84 -22.25
N ILE A 263 -4.15 -6.37 -21.03
CA ILE A 263 -2.83 -6.81 -20.54
C ILE A 263 -2.32 -8.00 -21.35
N VAL A 264 -3.16 -9.00 -21.59
CA VAL A 264 -2.80 -10.20 -22.38
C VAL A 264 -2.39 -9.83 -23.80
N GLU A 265 -3.20 -9.04 -24.47
CA GLU A 265 -2.97 -8.64 -25.88
C GLU A 265 -1.68 -7.82 -26.04
N ASN A 266 -1.51 -6.80 -25.21
CA ASN A 266 -0.36 -5.89 -25.35
C ASN A 266 0.98 -6.49 -24.90
N LEU A 267 0.95 -7.40 -23.92
CA LEU A 267 2.19 -8.01 -23.40
C LEU A 267 2.48 -9.39 -23.95
N SER A 268 1.59 -9.91 -24.82
CA SER A 268 1.69 -11.28 -25.36
C SER A 268 1.84 -12.33 -24.24
N LEU A 269 1.17 -12.10 -23.10
CA LEU A 269 1.20 -13.01 -21.96
C LEU A 269 0.08 -14.05 -22.12
N PRO A 270 0.32 -15.31 -21.71
CA PRO A 270 -0.74 -16.31 -21.75
C PRO A 270 -1.85 -15.92 -20.76
N ASN A 271 -3.11 -16.04 -21.22
CA ASN A 271 -4.28 -15.85 -20.35
C ASN A 271 -4.47 -17.06 -19.43
N SER A 272 -3.58 -17.22 -18.47
CA SER A 272 -3.44 -18.41 -17.62
C SER A 272 -3.56 -18.08 -16.14
N GLY A 273 -3.50 -19.11 -15.29
CA GLY A 273 -3.39 -18.98 -13.84
C GLY A 273 -2.16 -18.18 -13.41
N GLN A 274 -1.07 -18.24 -14.18
CA GLN A 274 0.15 -17.47 -13.90
C GLN A 274 -0.09 -15.95 -13.97
N LEU A 275 -0.84 -15.46 -14.96
CA LEU A 275 -1.20 -14.04 -15.02
C LEU A 275 -2.08 -13.63 -13.83
N THR A 276 -3.02 -14.50 -13.41
CA THR A 276 -3.82 -14.27 -12.21
C THR A 276 -2.91 -14.11 -10.99
N GLU A 277 -1.94 -15.00 -10.87
CA GLU A 277 -0.97 -14.93 -9.76
C GLU A 277 -0.13 -13.65 -9.78
N ILE A 278 0.34 -13.21 -10.96
CA ILE A 278 1.08 -11.96 -11.11
C ILE A 278 0.24 -10.76 -10.67
N LEU A 279 -1.00 -10.67 -11.15
CA LEU A 279 -1.90 -9.56 -10.79
C LEU A 279 -2.24 -9.56 -9.30
N GLU A 280 -2.55 -10.71 -8.72
CA GLU A 280 -2.81 -10.83 -7.28
C GLU A 280 -1.58 -10.45 -6.45
N ASN A 281 -0.40 -10.91 -6.83
CA ASN A 281 0.84 -10.60 -6.08
C ASN A 281 1.19 -9.11 -6.15
N LEU A 282 1.03 -8.46 -7.31
CA LEU A 282 1.19 -7.02 -7.46
C LEU A 282 0.17 -6.24 -6.61
N GLU A 283 -1.07 -6.73 -6.54
CA GLU A 283 -2.13 -6.12 -5.72
C GLU A 283 -1.85 -6.30 -4.23
N TYR A 284 -1.42 -7.50 -3.79
CA TYR A 284 -1.01 -7.73 -2.40
C TYR A 284 0.20 -6.87 -1.98
N ALA A 285 1.12 -6.63 -2.90
CA ALA A 285 2.27 -5.76 -2.67
C ALA A 285 1.91 -4.26 -2.70
N GLY A 286 0.66 -3.89 -3.00
CA GLY A 286 0.22 -2.51 -3.12
C GLY A 286 0.82 -1.76 -4.32
N VAL A 287 1.33 -2.47 -5.31
CA VAL A 287 1.87 -1.88 -6.55
C VAL A 287 0.73 -1.49 -7.48
N ILE A 288 -0.26 -2.36 -7.63
CA ILE A 288 -1.47 -2.11 -8.40
C ILE A 288 -2.70 -2.18 -7.50
N HIS A 289 -3.77 -1.55 -7.93
CA HIS A 289 -5.10 -1.70 -7.35
C HIS A 289 -6.11 -2.04 -8.43
N SER A 290 -7.02 -2.93 -8.09
CA SER A 290 -8.09 -3.32 -9.01
C SER A 290 -9.42 -2.72 -8.59
N PHE A 291 -10.18 -2.28 -9.56
CA PHE A 291 -11.53 -1.79 -9.35
C PHE A 291 -12.46 -2.30 -10.44
N VAL A 292 -13.75 -2.31 -10.15
CA VAL A 292 -14.79 -2.54 -11.14
C VAL A 292 -15.39 -1.18 -11.47
N PRO A 293 -15.47 -0.79 -12.76
CA PRO A 293 -16.14 0.44 -13.15
C PRO A 293 -17.54 0.54 -12.56
N PHE A 294 -17.94 1.74 -12.15
CA PHE A 294 -19.16 2.01 -11.39
C PHE A 294 -20.44 1.40 -11.98
N THR A 295 -20.52 1.20 -13.30
CA THR A 295 -21.71 0.73 -14.01
C THR A 295 -21.72 -0.75 -14.31
N GLU A 296 -20.61 -1.40 -14.16
CA GLU A 296 -20.45 -2.78 -14.56
C GLU A 296 -20.96 -3.73 -13.47
N LYS A 297 -21.59 -4.82 -13.89
CA LYS A 297 -21.82 -5.94 -12.98
C LYS A 297 -20.46 -6.44 -12.52
N SER A 298 -20.29 -6.60 -11.20
CA SER A 298 -19.06 -7.12 -10.63
C SER A 298 -18.74 -8.49 -11.24
N SER A 299 -17.84 -8.50 -12.21
CA SER A 299 -17.29 -9.71 -12.80
C SER A 299 -15.78 -9.59 -12.93
N SER A 300 -15.09 -10.72 -12.92
CA SER A 300 -13.64 -10.74 -13.13
C SER A 300 -13.20 -10.20 -14.49
N ARG A 301 -14.11 -10.18 -15.48
CA ARG A 301 -13.85 -9.72 -16.85
C ARG A 301 -13.88 -8.20 -16.98
N THR A 302 -14.66 -7.52 -16.13
CA THR A 302 -14.80 -6.05 -16.13
C THR A 302 -13.82 -5.36 -15.18
N LYS A 303 -13.10 -6.14 -14.37
CA LYS A 303 -12.10 -5.64 -13.44
C LYS A 303 -10.95 -4.96 -14.18
N ARG A 304 -10.62 -3.72 -13.80
CA ARG A 304 -9.48 -2.97 -14.33
C ARG A 304 -8.42 -2.83 -13.25
N PHE A 305 -7.17 -2.70 -13.67
CA PHE A 305 -6.00 -2.60 -12.81
C PHE A 305 -5.29 -1.28 -13.07
N HIS A 306 -5.04 -0.51 -12.01
CA HIS A 306 -4.23 0.70 -12.03
C HIS A 306 -2.89 0.48 -11.34
N LEU A 307 -1.84 1.08 -11.86
CA LEU A 307 -0.58 1.25 -11.13
C LEU A 307 -0.78 2.40 -10.14
N VAL A 308 -0.87 2.08 -8.84
CA VAL A 308 -1.17 3.06 -7.77
C VAL A 308 0.04 3.45 -6.94
N ASP A 309 1.15 2.73 -7.07
CA ASP A 309 2.39 3.09 -6.38
C ASP A 309 3.00 4.36 -6.96
N ASN A 310 2.97 5.43 -6.19
CA ASN A 310 3.44 6.75 -6.61
C ASN A 310 4.93 6.73 -6.98
N PHE A 311 5.77 6.09 -6.14
CA PHE A 311 7.21 6.03 -6.41
C PHE A 311 7.52 5.24 -7.69
N ILE A 312 6.90 4.08 -7.90
CA ILE A 312 7.09 3.28 -9.13
C ILE A 312 6.66 4.09 -10.36
N ARG A 313 5.53 4.79 -10.29
CA ARG A 313 5.06 5.68 -11.36
C ARG A 313 6.04 6.81 -11.65
N PHE A 314 6.52 7.48 -10.59
CA PHE A 314 7.50 8.55 -10.69
C PHE A 314 8.82 8.05 -11.29
N TYR A 315 9.32 6.92 -10.80
CA TYR A 315 10.55 6.31 -11.31
C TYR A 315 10.45 6.00 -12.79
N LEU A 316 9.46 5.22 -13.21
CA LEU A 316 9.29 4.81 -14.61
C LEU A 316 9.09 5.99 -15.57
N THR A 317 8.46 7.06 -15.10
CA THR A 317 8.14 8.21 -15.95
C THR A 317 9.28 9.20 -16.07
N PHE A 318 10.04 9.43 -15.00
CA PHE A 318 11.02 10.52 -14.92
C PHE A 318 12.43 10.09 -14.54
N LEU A 319 12.62 9.15 -13.61
CA LEU A 319 13.95 8.78 -13.17
C LEU A 319 14.62 7.78 -14.12
N GLU A 320 13.91 6.77 -14.56
CA GLU A 320 14.49 5.73 -15.41
C GLU A 320 15.08 6.25 -16.72
N PRO A 321 14.44 7.16 -17.48
CA PRO A 321 15.05 7.74 -18.68
C PRO A 321 16.36 8.46 -18.37
N LEU A 322 16.48 9.10 -17.20
CA LEU A 322 17.71 9.77 -16.76
C LEU A 322 18.79 8.76 -16.32
N VAL A 323 18.39 7.69 -15.63
CA VAL A 323 19.31 6.60 -15.24
C VAL A 323 19.91 5.95 -16.49
N LEU A 324 19.06 5.56 -17.44
CA LEU A 324 19.48 4.90 -18.67
C LEU A 324 20.30 5.83 -19.59
N GLY A 325 20.00 7.13 -19.57
CA GLY A 325 20.72 8.15 -20.34
C GLY A 325 22.02 8.64 -19.68
N GLY A 326 22.41 8.13 -18.51
CA GLY A 326 23.58 8.60 -17.75
C GLY A 326 23.48 10.06 -17.29
N ALA A 327 22.26 10.60 -17.20
CA ALA A 327 22.02 12.02 -16.93
C ALA A 327 21.82 12.35 -15.44
N LEU A 328 21.84 11.37 -14.54
CA LEU A 328 21.64 11.59 -13.09
C LEU A 328 22.81 12.30 -12.40
N GLU A 329 23.96 12.40 -13.03
CA GLU A 329 25.12 13.14 -12.50
C GLU A 329 25.03 14.66 -12.79
N ARG A 330 24.05 15.08 -13.59
CA ARG A 330 23.88 16.48 -13.98
C ARG A 330 23.21 17.27 -12.85
N THR A 331 23.65 18.51 -12.69
CA THR A 331 23.18 19.41 -11.63
C THR A 331 21.80 20.02 -11.89
N ASP A 332 21.23 19.80 -13.07
CA ASP A 332 19.98 20.39 -13.54
C ASP A 332 18.75 19.45 -13.44
N PHE A 333 18.84 18.36 -12.65
CA PHE A 333 17.78 17.36 -12.47
C PHE A 333 16.40 17.96 -12.19
N LEU A 334 16.33 18.93 -11.25
CA LEU A 334 15.06 19.55 -10.88
C LEU A 334 14.40 20.31 -12.06
N SER A 335 15.21 21.05 -12.84
CA SER A 335 14.69 21.80 -13.99
C SER A 335 14.25 20.89 -15.13
N GLN A 336 14.97 19.79 -15.33
CA GLN A 336 14.63 18.79 -16.37
C GLN A 336 13.33 18.04 -16.06
N VAL A 337 13.01 17.82 -14.80
CA VAL A 337 11.84 17.04 -14.39
C VAL A 337 10.65 17.95 -14.07
N PHE A 338 10.81 18.95 -13.21
CA PHE A 338 9.69 19.64 -12.57
C PHE A 338 9.09 20.78 -13.39
N ASN A 339 9.84 21.42 -14.27
CA ASN A 339 9.36 22.55 -15.09
C ASN A 339 8.85 22.09 -16.46
N THR A 340 8.17 20.96 -16.53
CA THR A 340 7.70 20.39 -17.79
C THR A 340 6.18 20.21 -17.82
N PRO A 341 5.52 20.38 -18.99
CA PRO A 341 4.11 20.05 -19.13
C PRO A 341 3.79 18.60 -18.80
N LYS A 342 4.76 17.69 -19.04
CA LYS A 342 4.64 16.26 -18.68
C LYS A 342 4.48 16.07 -17.18
N MET A 343 5.25 16.81 -16.36
CA MET A 343 5.13 16.75 -14.90
C MET A 343 3.77 17.29 -14.43
N SER A 344 3.31 18.40 -14.98
CA SER A 344 2.00 18.97 -14.61
C SER A 344 0.86 17.99 -14.87
N SER A 345 0.84 17.35 -16.04
CA SER A 345 -0.17 16.32 -16.37
C SER A 345 -0.04 15.09 -15.46
N TRP A 346 1.19 14.67 -15.16
CA TRP A 346 1.46 13.52 -14.31
C TRP A 346 1.02 13.77 -12.86
N LEU A 347 1.23 14.98 -12.32
CA LEU A 347 0.77 15.38 -10.99
C LEU A 347 -0.76 15.39 -10.93
N GLY A 348 -1.46 15.82 -11.98
CA GLY A 348 -2.91 15.74 -12.08
C GLY A 348 -3.42 14.30 -11.90
N ILE A 349 -2.91 13.37 -12.69
CA ILE A 349 -3.27 11.95 -12.60
C ILE A 349 -2.88 11.36 -11.23
N SER A 350 -1.71 11.73 -10.69
CA SER A 350 -1.28 11.26 -9.36
C SER A 350 -2.19 11.75 -8.25
N PHE A 351 -2.73 12.95 -8.39
CA PHE A 351 -3.69 13.53 -7.45
C PHE A 351 -5.06 12.82 -7.53
N GLU A 352 -5.56 12.53 -8.73
CA GLU A 352 -6.77 11.72 -8.91
C GLU A 352 -6.61 10.33 -8.25
N LEU A 353 -5.51 9.64 -8.49
CA LEU A 353 -5.22 8.34 -7.86
C LEU A 353 -5.06 8.46 -6.34
N THR A 354 -4.53 9.57 -5.84
CA THR A 354 -4.44 9.84 -4.40
C THR A 354 -5.83 9.99 -3.80
N CYS A 355 -6.74 10.72 -4.44
CA CYS A 355 -8.13 10.80 -4.00
C CYS A 355 -8.83 9.43 -4.01
N LEU A 356 -8.57 8.60 -5.00
CA LEU A 356 -9.07 7.21 -5.04
C LEU A 356 -8.50 6.33 -3.89
N ASN A 357 -7.30 6.61 -3.40
CA ASN A 357 -6.73 5.94 -2.24
C ASN A 357 -7.25 6.48 -0.90
N HIS A 358 -7.97 7.63 -0.90
CA HIS A 358 -8.51 8.30 0.28
C HIS A 358 -10.05 8.37 0.28
N ILE A 359 -10.70 7.40 -0.36
CA ILE A 359 -12.17 7.33 -0.48
C ILE A 359 -12.86 7.42 0.89
N SER A 360 -12.35 6.73 1.91
CA SER A 360 -12.94 6.72 3.26
C SER A 360 -12.78 8.06 3.98
N GLU A 361 -11.62 8.68 3.85
CA GLU A 361 -11.31 9.98 4.45
C GLU A 361 -12.16 11.08 3.79
N ILE A 362 -12.29 11.05 2.47
CA ILE A 362 -13.18 11.97 1.73
C ILE A 362 -14.63 11.79 2.15
N ALA A 363 -15.12 10.54 2.27
CA ALA A 363 -16.49 10.27 2.73
C ALA A 363 -16.73 10.78 4.17
N GLN A 364 -15.71 10.71 5.03
CA GLN A 364 -15.76 11.23 6.39
C GLN A 364 -15.90 12.75 6.42
N VAL A 365 -15.08 13.48 5.65
CA VAL A 365 -15.15 14.95 5.55
C VAL A 365 -16.46 15.40 4.91
N LEU A 366 -16.99 14.65 3.95
CA LEU A 366 -18.28 14.92 3.31
C LEU A 366 -19.49 14.50 4.20
N GLY A 367 -19.26 13.90 5.38
CA GLY A 367 -20.28 13.62 6.38
C GLY A 367 -21.15 12.39 6.11
N PHE A 368 -20.78 11.51 5.19
CA PHE A 368 -21.58 10.30 4.90
C PHE A 368 -20.82 8.97 5.09
N ALA A 369 -19.69 8.97 5.82
CA ALA A 369 -18.91 7.75 6.07
C ALA A 369 -19.71 6.62 6.76
N ALA A 370 -20.72 6.96 7.56
CA ALA A 370 -21.62 5.99 8.20
C ALA A 370 -22.68 5.40 7.24
N VAL A 371 -22.86 5.98 6.06
CA VAL A 371 -23.77 5.46 5.04
C VAL A 371 -23.04 4.41 4.22
N ARG A 372 -23.64 3.25 3.98
CA ARG A 372 -23.07 2.25 3.07
C ARG A 372 -22.90 2.87 1.68
N TYR A 373 -21.73 2.72 1.08
CA TYR A 373 -21.47 3.19 -0.28
C TYR A 373 -20.60 2.20 -1.08
N GLN A 374 -20.66 2.34 -2.40
CA GLN A 374 -19.68 1.82 -3.34
C GLN A 374 -19.02 3.03 -4.01
N ALA A 375 -17.71 3.04 -4.14
CA ALA A 375 -16.98 4.16 -4.74
C ALA A 375 -15.92 3.70 -5.73
N GLY A 376 -15.65 4.54 -6.72
CA GLY A 376 -14.62 4.33 -7.72
C GLY A 376 -14.78 5.30 -8.89
N PRO A 377 -13.82 5.27 -9.84
CA PRO A 377 -13.92 6.08 -11.05
C PRO A 377 -14.97 5.52 -12.00
N TYR A 378 -15.54 6.38 -12.81
CA TYR A 378 -16.37 6.00 -13.95
C TYR A 378 -15.65 6.28 -15.25
N PHE A 379 -15.67 5.31 -16.15
CA PHE A 379 -15.09 5.47 -17.47
C PHE A 379 -15.84 4.65 -18.50
N ARG A 380 -16.25 5.31 -19.59
CA ARG A 380 -16.84 4.68 -20.77
C ARG A 380 -16.19 5.24 -22.03
N HIS A 381 -15.64 4.35 -22.86
CA HIS A 381 -15.18 4.73 -24.19
C HIS A 381 -16.34 5.25 -25.05
N GLY A 382 -16.13 6.30 -25.80
CA GLY A 382 -17.03 6.67 -26.87
C GLY A 382 -17.00 5.62 -27.97
N SER A 383 -18.16 5.15 -28.43
CA SER A 383 -18.29 4.38 -29.65
C SER A 383 -19.20 5.15 -30.62
N THR A 384 -18.94 5.00 -31.91
CA THR A 384 -19.75 5.63 -32.98
C THR A 384 -21.23 5.23 -32.93
N SER A 385 -21.58 4.13 -32.26
CA SER A 385 -22.92 3.59 -32.14
C SER A 385 -23.68 3.94 -30.85
N GLU A 386 -22.96 4.31 -29.77
CA GLU A 386 -23.56 4.52 -28.43
C GLU A 386 -23.38 5.95 -27.87
N GLY A 387 -22.90 6.88 -28.67
CA GLY A 387 -22.66 8.27 -28.24
C GLY A 387 -21.30 8.50 -27.61
N ASP A 388 -21.05 9.75 -27.24
CA ASP A 388 -19.75 10.20 -26.68
C ASP A 388 -19.38 9.50 -25.38
N GLY A 389 -18.08 9.22 -25.20
CA GLY A 389 -17.52 8.73 -23.96
C GLY A 389 -17.80 9.64 -22.77
N ALA A 390 -17.73 9.11 -21.58
CA ALA A 390 -17.84 9.89 -20.34
C ALA A 390 -16.84 9.39 -19.31
N GLN A 391 -16.31 10.32 -18.54
CA GLN A 391 -15.38 10.07 -17.43
C GLN A 391 -15.82 10.87 -16.22
N LEU A 392 -15.76 10.23 -15.04
CA LEU A 392 -15.92 10.89 -13.75
C LEU A 392 -14.79 10.39 -12.84
N ASP A 393 -14.09 11.29 -12.19
CA ASP A 393 -12.86 10.97 -11.46
C ASP A 393 -13.14 10.09 -10.24
N LEU A 394 -14.21 10.40 -9.47
CA LEU A 394 -14.65 9.61 -8.32
C LEU A 394 -16.17 9.72 -8.15
N VAL A 395 -16.83 8.58 -8.05
CA VAL A 395 -18.29 8.50 -7.83
C VAL A 395 -18.57 7.63 -6.61
N TYR A 396 -19.40 8.13 -5.70
CA TYR A 396 -19.97 7.35 -4.59
C TYR A 396 -21.44 7.04 -4.89
N LYS A 397 -21.78 5.77 -4.95
CA LYS A 397 -23.16 5.29 -4.94
C LYS A 397 -23.55 4.98 -3.52
N ARG A 398 -24.32 5.86 -2.91
CA ARG A 398 -24.70 5.78 -1.51
C ARG A 398 -25.98 4.98 -1.32
N GLY A 399 -26.12 4.35 -0.15
CA GLY A 399 -27.30 3.57 0.24
C GLY A 399 -28.52 4.42 0.55
N ASP A 400 -28.35 5.72 0.77
CA ASP A 400 -29.41 6.72 0.96
C ASP A 400 -29.97 7.29 -0.37
N MET A 401 -29.74 6.60 -1.49
CA MET A 401 -30.18 6.94 -2.84
C MET A 401 -29.53 8.19 -3.46
N VAL A 402 -28.52 8.76 -2.85
CA VAL A 402 -27.71 9.86 -3.37
C VAL A 402 -26.49 9.31 -4.09
N CYS A 403 -26.13 9.92 -5.21
CA CYS A 403 -24.85 9.70 -5.87
C CYS A 403 -24.00 10.96 -5.68
N THR A 404 -22.84 10.83 -5.01
CA THR A 404 -21.88 11.92 -4.90
C THR A 404 -20.84 11.78 -6.01
N VAL A 405 -20.72 12.79 -6.87
CA VAL A 405 -19.79 12.84 -8.00
C VAL A 405 -18.73 13.88 -7.69
N CYS A 406 -17.48 13.45 -7.61
CA CYS A 406 -16.34 14.31 -7.32
C CYS A 406 -15.54 14.54 -8.60
N GLU A 407 -15.31 15.80 -8.90
CA GLU A 407 -14.34 16.27 -9.89
C GLU A 407 -13.04 16.62 -9.16
N VAL A 408 -11.92 16.13 -9.64
CA VAL A 408 -10.60 16.27 -8.97
C VAL A 408 -9.70 17.15 -9.82
N LYS A 409 -9.14 18.24 -9.23
CA LYS A 409 -8.29 19.19 -9.97
C LYS A 409 -7.02 19.54 -9.20
N TYR A 410 -5.89 19.17 -9.80
CA TYR A 410 -4.56 19.60 -9.35
C TYR A 410 -4.11 20.80 -10.17
N GLN A 411 -4.46 21.99 -9.71
CA GLN A 411 -4.00 23.25 -10.35
C GLN A 411 -3.72 24.33 -9.33
N ASN A 412 -2.85 25.24 -9.69
CA ASN A 412 -2.60 26.46 -8.93
C ASN A 412 -3.61 27.54 -9.36
N GLY A 413 -4.15 28.27 -8.39
CA GLY A 413 -5.08 29.35 -8.64
C GLY A 413 -6.54 28.94 -8.83
N PRO A 414 -7.43 29.89 -9.10
CA PRO A 414 -8.87 29.69 -9.07
C PRO A 414 -9.35 28.72 -10.14
N ILE A 415 -10.24 27.81 -9.75
CA ILE A 415 -10.93 26.91 -10.67
C ILE A 415 -12.14 27.65 -11.27
N GLY A 416 -12.23 27.65 -12.60
CA GLY A 416 -13.29 28.36 -13.32
C GLY A 416 -14.59 27.56 -13.43
N ILE A 417 -15.73 28.26 -13.61
CA ILE A 417 -17.08 27.70 -13.75
C ILE A 417 -17.20 26.69 -14.92
N SER A 418 -16.31 26.76 -15.90
CA SER A 418 -16.23 25.80 -17.02
C SER A 418 -16.02 24.34 -16.57
N VAL A 419 -15.45 24.13 -15.38
CA VAL A 419 -15.25 22.81 -14.79
C VAL A 419 -16.62 22.22 -14.39
N ALA A 420 -17.50 23.00 -13.75
CA ALA A 420 -18.83 22.58 -13.40
C ALA A 420 -19.68 22.22 -14.63
N LYS A 421 -19.61 23.03 -15.69
CA LYS A 421 -20.32 22.76 -16.94
C LYS A 421 -19.88 21.44 -17.60
N ARG A 422 -18.56 21.19 -17.66
CA ARG A 422 -18.00 19.94 -18.18
C ARG A 422 -18.43 18.73 -17.34
N LEU A 423 -18.48 18.89 -16.02
CA LEU A 423 -18.96 17.85 -15.12
C LEU A 423 -20.45 17.54 -15.37
N ASP A 424 -21.29 18.58 -15.55
CA ASP A 424 -22.70 18.42 -15.87
C ASP A 424 -22.90 17.67 -17.20
N GLU A 425 -22.12 18.03 -18.22
CA GLU A 425 -22.13 17.31 -19.52
C GLU A 425 -21.71 15.85 -19.36
N ALA A 426 -20.67 15.56 -18.56
CA ALA A 426 -20.23 14.20 -18.30
C ALA A 426 -21.30 13.39 -17.53
N ILE A 427 -21.90 13.98 -16.49
CA ILE A 427 -22.98 13.37 -15.71
C ILE A 427 -24.19 13.05 -16.61
N SER A 428 -24.58 13.95 -17.51
CA SER A 428 -25.72 13.75 -18.42
C SER A 428 -25.59 12.54 -19.33
N LYS A 429 -24.34 12.15 -19.64
CA LYS A 429 -24.01 10.98 -20.47
C LYS A 429 -24.04 9.65 -19.70
N VAL A 430 -24.11 9.69 -18.35
CA VAL A 430 -24.08 8.51 -17.48
C VAL A 430 -25.51 8.04 -17.20
N LYS A 431 -25.94 6.96 -17.85
CA LYS A 431 -27.31 6.43 -17.73
C LYS A 431 -27.70 6.09 -16.29
N GLU A 432 -26.75 5.61 -15.49
CA GLU A 432 -26.94 5.16 -14.12
C GLU A 432 -27.18 6.30 -13.13
N LEU A 433 -26.84 7.52 -13.52
CA LEU A 433 -27.11 8.74 -12.73
C LEU A 433 -28.46 9.39 -13.12
N LYS A 434 -29.09 8.95 -14.21
CA LYS A 434 -30.41 9.43 -14.58
C LYS A 434 -31.42 9.07 -13.48
N ASN A 435 -32.26 10.03 -13.13
CA ASN A 435 -33.29 9.89 -12.07
C ASN A 435 -32.68 9.59 -10.67
N LYS A 436 -31.45 10.02 -10.41
CA LYS A 436 -30.82 10.01 -9.08
C LYS A 436 -30.62 11.42 -8.57
N THR A 437 -30.64 11.57 -7.26
CA THR A 437 -30.14 12.80 -6.62
C THR A 437 -28.63 12.81 -6.76
N VAL A 438 -28.09 13.77 -7.51
CA VAL A 438 -26.64 13.90 -7.71
C VAL A 438 -26.12 15.07 -6.90
N GLN A 439 -25.17 14.79 -6.01
CA GLN A 439 -24.40 15.77 -5.26
C GLN A 439 -23.05 15.96 -5.95
N LYS A 440 -22.77 17.16 -6.43
CA LYS A 440 -21.49 17.50 -7.10
C LYS A 440 -20.49 18.04 -6.09
N VAL A 441 -19.30 17.50 -6.10
CA VAL A 441 -18.18 17.92 -5.22
C VAL A 441 -16.96 18.24 -6.07
N LEU A 442 -16.31 19.34 -5.78
CA LEU A 442 -15.02 19.69 -6.35
C LEU A 442 -13.94 19.40 -5.31
N ILE A 443 -12.93 18.61 -5.67
CA ILE A 443 -11.75 18.36 -4.83
C ILE A 443 -10.55 19.04 -5.47
N GLY A 444 -10.00 20.05 -4.80
CA GLY A 444 -8.86 20.83 -5.29
C GLY A 444 -7.63 20.70 -4.40
N LYS A 445 -6.46 20.96 -5.00
CA LYS A 445 -5.22 21.15 -4.25
C LYS A 445 -5.33 22.37 -3.32
N ASP A 446 -5.77 23.48 -3.89
CA ASP A 446 -6.02 24.75 -3.22
C ASP A 446 -7.23 25.43 -3.91
N PRO A 447 -8.45 25.06 -3.54
CA PRO A 447 -9.63 25.68 -4.11
C PRO A 447 -9.83 27.09 -3.54
N THR A 448 -9.13 28.05 -4.09
CA THR A 448 -9.16 29.46 -3.63
C THR A 448 -10.49 30.18 -3.88
N SER A 449 -11.50 29.52 -4.47
CA SER A 449 -12.78 30.16 -4.72
C SER A 449 -13.97 29.40 -4.18
N ASN A 450 -14.40 29.74 -2.97
CA ASN A 450 -15.72 29.40 -2.43
C ASN A 450 -16.89 29.90 -3.34
N LYS A 451 -16.61 30.65 -4.38
CA LYS A 451 -17.60 31.14 -5.36
C LYS A 451 -18.25 30.03 -6.20
N LEU A 452 -17.66 28.84 -6.22
CA LEU A 452 -18.23 27.68 -6.88
C LEU A 452 -19.10 26.81 -5.95
N GLU A 453 -19.01 27.04 -4.63
CA GLU A 453 -19.85 26.38 -3.63
C GLU A 453 -21.15 27.18 -3.44
N ASP A 454 -21.99 27.16 -4.45
CA ASP A 454 -23.26 27.92 -4.51
C ASP A 454 -24.49 27.02 -4.52
N GLY A 455 -24.30 25.69 -4.36
CA GLY A 455 -25.35 24.68 -4.44
C GLY A 455 -25.83 24.36 -5.87
N VAL A 456 -25.49 25.22 -6.85
CA VAL A 456 -25.84 25.01 -8.26
C VAL A 456 -24.67 24.39 -9.02
N ASN A 457 -23.48 25.00 -8.91
CA ASN A 457 -22.26 24.49 -9.55
C ASN A 457 -21.69 23.30 -8.80
N PHE A 458 -21.41 23.46 -7.50
CA PHE A 458 -21.00 22.38 -6.59
C PHE A 458 -21.73 22.49 -5.27
N SER A 459 -22.10 21.36 -4.70
CA SER A 459 -22.69 21.28 -3.35
C SER A 459 -21.62 21.46 -2.27
N ARG A 460 -20.37 21.13 -2.59
CA ARG A 460 -19.20 21.28 -1.70
C ARG A 460 -17.95 21.46 -2.55
N VAL A 461 -17.10 22.36 -2.11
CA VAL A 461 -15.71 22.52 -2.58
C VAL A 461 -14.80 22.09 -1.43
N LEU A 462 -14.00 21.07 -1.67
CA LEU A 462 -13.14 20.43 -0.68
C LEU A 462 -11.67 20.70 -1.01
N SER A 463 -10.92 21.23 -0.06
CA SER A 463 -9.45 21.24 -0.13
C SER A 463 -8.90 19.88 0.29
N ILE A 464 -7.85 19.42 -0.39
CA ILE A 464 -7.14 18.21 0.02
C ILE A 464 -6.57 18.33 1.44
N ASP A 465 -6.32 19.53 1.92
CA ASP A 465 -5.85 19.80 3.28
C ASP A 465 -6.85 19.36 4.36
N GLU A 466 -8.14 19.25 4.02
CA GLU A 466 -9.17 18.79 4.95
C GLU A 466 -9.07 17.29 5.27
N ILE A 467 -8.26 16.53 4.51
CA ILE A 467 -7.97 15.12 4.75
C ILE A 467 -6.50 14.85 5.14
N MET A 468 -5.73 15.93 5.40
CA MET A 468 -4.33 15.85 5.85
C MET A 468 -4.17 15.83 7.37
#